data_bae303f2af9df8f08ad28eb2d84d6a5b
#
_entry.id   bae303f2af9df8f08ad28eb2d84d6a5b
#
_cell.length_a   1.000
_cell.length_b   1.000
_cell.length_c   1.000
_cell.angle_alpha   90.00
_cell.angle_beta   90.00
_cell.angle_gamma   90.00
#
_symmetry.space_group_name_H-M   'P 1'
#
loop_
_entity.id
_entity.type
_entity.pdbx_description
1 polymer ?
#
loop_
_entity_poly.entity_id
_entity_poly.type
_entity_poly.pdbx_seq_one_letter_code
_entity_poly.pdbx_strand_id
1 'polypeptide(L)'
;MSEQTALEQKLWEGIVQYPEEFVEKYIAKGYWIGQTLSDFFIECAKKYAQNTAIICGERHFSYVQLQQHIDEFAVYLSKQGYQIGDSVVIQLPNIAEFFIAYFGALRIGMRPIMSLPAHRHAEVSHFIGQTQAKLYICADRFMGFDYRKLALECKQRCESLQQVLVVGDSGEISGFTTWPDLSKYQQQRVVPPNLTARHVAFFQLSGGSTGTPKLIPRTHDDYLYSVRASAVICELNQATKMLMVLPVAHNFSMSSAGSLGLFYAGGT
;
A
#
# COMPACT_ATOMS: atom_id res chain seq x y z
N MET A 1 -6.20 30.53 -6.12
CA MET A 1 -5.72 29.22 -6.63
C MET A 1 -6.91 28.26 -6.56
N SER A 2 -7.24 27.53 -7.62
CA SER A 2 -8.35 26.57 -7.54
C SER A 2 -7.99 25.41 -6.61
N GLU A 3 -8.99 24.75 -6.01
CA GLU A 3 -8.77 23.57 -5.16
C GLU A 3 -7.98 22.48 -5.90
N GLN A 4 -8.26 22.32 -7.19
CA GLN A 4 -7.57 21.37 -8.06
C GLN A 4 -6.08 21.70 -8.24
N THR A 5 -5.74 22.98 -8.40
CA THR A 5 -4.33 23.44 -8.50
C THR A 5 -3.58 23.19 -7.20
N ALA A 6 -4.22 23.42 -6.04
CA ALA A 6 -3.63 23.17 -4.74
C ALA A 6 -3.40 21.67 -4.48
N LEU A 7 -4.33 20.82 -4.94
CA LEU A 7 -4.21 19.38 -4.85
C LEU A 7 -3.04 18.86 -5.72
N GLU A 8 -2.97 19.30 -6.97
CA GLU A 8 -1.87 18.94 -7.88
C GLU A 8 -0.51 19.35 -7.29
N GLN A 9 -0.39 20.55 -6.74
CA GLN A 9 0.83 21.00 -6.08
C GLN A 9 1.21 20.08 -4.89
N LYS A 10 0.24 19.72 -4.04
CA LYS A 10 0.43 18.79 -2.91
C LYS A 10 0.91 17.40 -3.38
N LEU A 11 0.32 16.87 -4.46
CA LEU A 11 0.65 15.55 -4.98
C LEU A 11 2.06 15.44 -5.54
N TRP A 12 2.62 16.57 -6.03
CA TRP A 12 3.95 16.61 -6.62
C TRP A 12 5.01 17.27 -5.72
N GLU A 13 4.64 17.67 -4.51
CA GLU A 13 5.58 18.34 -3.59
C GLU A 13 6.79 17.43 -3.29
N GLY A 14 8.00 17.96 -3.57
CA GLY A 14 9.26 17.25 -3.35
C GLY A 14 9.52 16.07 -4.29
N ILE A 15 8.74 15.91 -5.37
CA ILE A 15 8.82 14.79 -6.30
C ILE A 15 9.25 15.29 -7.67
N VAL A 16 10.27 14.63 -8.23
CA VAL A 16 10.71 14.85 -9.61
C VAL A 16 9.85 14.01 -10.55
N GLN A 17 9.13 14.67 -11.44
CA GLN A 17 8.29 14.00 -12.43
C GLN A 17 9.14 13.40 -13.57
N TYR A 18 8.60 12.39 -14.24
CA TYR A 18 9.20 11.88 -15.47
C TYR A 18 9.19 12.97 -16.56
N PRO A 19 10.29 13.12 -17.34
CA PRO A 19 10.30 13.99 -18.52
C PRO A 19 9.18 13.59 -19.50
N GLU A 20 8.46 14.57 -20.05
CA GLU A 20 7.27 14.31 -20.89
C GLU A 20 7.60 13.43 -22.10
N GLU A 21 8.77 13.60 -22.71
CA GLU A 21 9.26 12.78 -23.82
C GLU A 21 9.29 11.27 -23.49
N PHE A 22 9.63 10.90 -22.24
CA PHE A 22 9.60 9.51 -21.80
C PHE A 22 8.18 9.04 -21.54
N VAL A 23 7.33 9.90 -20.97
CA VAL A 23 5.92 9.59 -20.75
C VAL A 23 5.21 9.27 -22.07
N GLU A 24 5.34 10.16 -23.06
CA GLU A 24 4.77 9.96 -24.40
C GLU A 24 5.28 8.66 -25.04
N LYS A 25 6.59 8.42 -24.96
CA LYS A 25 7.20 7.19 -25.48
C LYS A 25 6.66 5.92 -24.80
N TYR A 26 6.48 5.94 -23.49
CA TYR A 26 6.00 4.76 -22.76
C TYR A 26 4.51 4.50 -23.02
N ILE A 27 3.71 5.55 -23.16
CA ILE A 27 2.30 5.44 -23.57
C ILE A 27 2.21 4.91 -24.99
N ALA A 28 2.95 5.49 -25.93
CA ALA A 28 2.94 5.06 -27.34
C ALA A 28 3.36 3.59 -27.52
N LYS A 29 4.23 3.07 -26.65
CA LYS A 29 4.62 1.65 -26.63
C LYS A 29 3.67 0.73 -25.87
N GLY A 30 2.59 1.26 -25.28
CA GLY A 30 1.66 0.49 -24.44
C GLY A 30 2.27 0.01 -23.12
N TYR A 31 3.39 0.59 -22.69
CA TYR A 31 3.98 0.28 -21.38
C TYR A 31 3.14 0.90 -20.27
N TRP A 32 2.74 2.13 -20.45
CA TRP A 32 1.84 2.86 -19.57
C TRP A 32 0.44 2.92 -20.19
N ILE A 33 -0.54 2.43 -19.46
CA ILE A 33 -1.90 2.28 -19.99
C ILE A 33 -2.93 3.13 -19.24
N GLY A 34 -2.47 4.01 -18.34
CA GLY A 34 -3.34 4.92 -17.60
C GLY A 34 -4.18 4.24 -16.51
N GLN A 35 -3.76 3.07 -16.01
CA GLN A 35 -4.47 2.33 -14.98
C GLN A 35 -3.89 2.62 -13.60
N THR A 36 -4.73 2.91 -12.60
CA THR A 36 -4.27 3.00 -11.21
C THR A 36 -4.13 1.61 -10.57
N LEU A 37 -3.30 1.49 -9.51
CA LEU A 37 -3.18 0.26 -8.73
C LEU A 37 -4.51 -0.13 -8.06
N SER A 38 -5.34 0.86 -7.75
CA SER A 38 -6.69 0.65 -7.24
C SER A 38 -7.59 0.00 -8.28
N ASP A 39 -7.63 0.55 -9.50
CA ASP A 39 -8.43 0.01 -10.61
C ASP A 39 -7.92 -1.36 -11.04
N PHE A 40 -6.61 -1.54 -11.07
CA PHE A 40 -5.96 -2.83 -11.33
C PHE A 40 -6.54 -3.94 -10.44
N PHE A 41 -6.59 -3.73 -9.11
CA PHE A 41 -7.09 -4.78 -8.21
C PHE A 41 -8.60 -5.00 -8.38
N ILE A 42 -9.38 -3.94 -8.64
CA ILE A 42 -10.82 -4.06 -8.96
C ILE A 42 -11.03 -4.97 -10.18
N GLU A 43 -10.24 -4.77 -11.23
CA GLU A 43 -10.33 -5.57 -12.44
C GLU A 43 -9.94 -7.03 -12.20
N CYS A 44 -8.87 -7.26 -11.43
CA CYS A 44 -8.48 -8.60 -11.00
C CYS A 44 -9.61 -9.29 -10.21
N ALA A 45 -10.22 -8.57 -9.26
CA ALA A 45 -11.32 -9.10 -8.46
C ALA A 45 -12.59 -9.39 -9.27
N LYS A 46 -12.88 -8.59 -10.31
CA LYS A 46 -13.97 -8.89 -11.25
C LYS A 46 -13.67 -10.12 -12.10
N LYS A 47 -12.45 -10.20 -12.63
CA LYS A 47 -12.04 -11.27 -13.56
C LYS A 47 -11.91 -12.62 -12.89
N TYR A 48 -11.40 -12.64 -11.66
CA TYR A 48 -11.06 -13.86 -10.92
C TYR A 48 -11.84 -14.02 -9.62
N ALA A 49 -13.07 -13.49 -9.57
CA ALA A 49 -13.86 -13.28 -8.36
C ALA A 49 -13.83 -14.44 -7.36
N GLN A 50 -13.99 -15.68 -7.85
CA GLN A 50 -14.10 -16.88 -7.02
C GLN A 50 -12.76 -17.59 -6.78
N ASN A 51 -11.70 -17.19 -7.49
CA ASN A 51 -10.37 -17.75 -7.24
C ASN A 51 -9.89 -17.36 -5.86
N THR A 52 -9.10 -18.21 -5.23
CA THR A 52 -8.41 -17.85 -3.99
C THR A 52 -7.29 -16.85 -4.30
N ALA A 53 -7.35 -15.66 -3.70
CA ALA A 53 -6.32 -14.64 -3.83
C ALA A 53 -5.21 -14.83 -2.77
N ILE A 54 -5.60 -15.05 -1.52
CA ILE A 54 -4.68 -15.17 -0.38
C ILE A 54 -5.09 -16.32 0.52
N ILE A 55 -4.10 -17.10 0.96
CA ILE A 55 -4.19 -18.03 2.09
C ILE A 55 -3.27 -17.49 3.19
N CYS A 56 -3.85 -17.21 4.37
CA CYS A 56 -3.14 -16.64 5.52
C CYS A 56 -3.48 -17.45 6.78
N GLY A 57 -2.66 -18.45 7.11
CA GLY A 57 -2.99 -19.45 8.11
C GLY A 57 -4.25 -20.22 7.69
N GLU A 58 -5.22 -20.30 8.58
CA GLU A 58 -6.53 -20.93 8.32
C GLU A 58 -7.50 -20.03 7.53
N ARG A 59 -7.15 -18.78 7.30
CA ARG A 59 -8.02 -17.83 6.60
C ARG A 59 -7.75 -17.89 5.09
N HIS A 60 -8.81 -18.06 4.32
CA HIS A 60 -8.79 -18.06 2.87
C HIS A 60 -9.63 -16.88 2.36
N PHE A 61 -9.09 -16.11 1.44
CA PHE A 61 -9.76 -14.98 0.82
C PHE A 61 -9.85 -15.21 -0.68
N SER A 62 -11.05 -15.24 -1.23
CA SER A 62 -11.22 -15.10 -2.67
C SER A 62 -10.90 -13.67 -3.11
N TYR A 63 -10.71 -13.45 -4.41
CA TYR A 63 -10.48 -12.10 -4.94
C TYR A 63 -11.61 -11.15 -4.60
N VAL A 64 -12.86 -11.59 -4.70
CA VAL A 64 -14.02 -10.75 -4.36
C VAL A 64 -14.10 -10.45 -2.87
N GLN A 65 -13.77 -11.40 -2.00
CA GLN A 65 -13.74 -11.18 -0.55
C GLN A 65 -12.62 -10.21 -0.16
N LEU A 66 -11.42 -10.38 -0.74
CA LEU A 66 -10.32 -9.46 -0.51
C LEU A 66 -10.67 -8.03 -0.97
N GLN A 67 -11.30 -7.89 -2.16
CA GLN A 67 -11.80 -6.61 -2.65
C GLN A 67 -12.83 -5.98 -1.71
N GLN A 68 -13.73 -6.78 -1.16
CA GLN A 68 -14.72 -6.29 -0.19
C GLN A 68 -14.04 -5.72 1.05
N HIS A 69 -13.08 -6.44 1.64
CA HIS A 69 -12.33 -5.93 2.82
C HIS A 69 -11.50 -4.69 2.51
N ILE A 70 -10.95 -4.59 1.29
CA ILE A 70 -10.25 -3.39 0.82
C ILE A 70 -11.20 -2.19 0.79
N ASP A 71 -12.40 -2.36 0.22
CA ASP A 71 -13.39 -1.28 0.13
C ASP A 71 -13.89 -0.87 1.52
N GLU A 72 -14.16 -1.82 2.41
CA GLU A 72 -14.55 -1.58 3.80
C GLU A 72 -13.47 -0.79 4.57
N PHE A 73 -12.20 -1.17 4.40
CA PHE A 73 -11.09 -0.46 5.03
C PHE A 73 -10.90 0.95 4.44
N ALA A 74 -11.11 1.12 3.14
CA ALA A 74 -11.10 2.44 2.51
C ALA A 74 -12.19 3.37 3.09
N VAL A 75 -13.40 2.84 3.32
CA VAL A 75 -14.47 3.58 4.01
C VAL A 75 -14.05 3.95 5.44
N TYR A 76 -13.45 3.01 6.18
CA TYR A 76 -12.92 3.32 7.51
C TYR A 76 -11.94 4.49 7.46
N LEU A 77 -10.92 4.43 6.59
CA LEU A 77 -9.93 5.50 6.45
C LEU A 77 -10.57 6.85 6.10
N SER A 78 -11.51 6.86 5.16
CA SER A 78 -12.24 8.08 4.78
C SER A 78 -13.01 8.67 5.97
N LYS A 79 -13.64 7.84 6.80
CA LYS A 79 -14.35 8.29 8.02
C LYS A 79 -13.41 8.80 9.13
N GLN A 80 -12.16 8.35 9.14
CA GLN A 80 -11.13 8.91 10.02
C GLN A 80 -10.61 10.27 9.53
N GLY A 81 -11.07 10.75 8.37
CA GLY A 81 -10.70 12.06 7.82
C GLY A 81 -9.43 12.04 6.96
N TYR A 82 -8.89 10.86 6.64
CA TYR A 82 -7.76 10.77 5.70
C TYR A 82 -8.18 11.14 4.29
N GLN A 83 -7.26 11.80 3.58
CA GLN A 83 -7.54 12.41 2.29
C GLN A 83 -6.47 12.02 1.25
N ILE A 84 -6.77 12.32 0.00
CA ILE A 84 -5.87 12.21 -1.13
C ILE A 84 -4.53 12.91 -0.85
N GLY A 85 -3.42 12.22 -1.13
CA GLY A 85 -2.07 12.71 -0.90
C GLY A 85 -1.56 12.56 0.55
N ASP A 86 -2.39 12.16 1.51
CA ASP A 86 -1.91 11.83 2.85
C ASP A 86 -1.05 10.56 2.80
N SER A 87 -0.03 10.50 3.64
CA SER A 87 0.89 9.35 3.68
C SER A 87 0.59 8.43 4.86
N VAL A 88 0.81 7.13 4.67
CA VAL A 88 0.67 6.10 5.70
C VAL A 88 1.86 5.15 5.69
N VAL A 89 2.48 4.93 6.85
CA VAL A 89 3.50 3.88 6.99
C VAL A 89 2.80 2.56 7.34
N ILE A 90 3.10 1.52 6.56
CA ILE A 90 2.59 0.16 6.80
C ILE A 90 3.76 -0.74 7.15
N GLN A 91 3.79 -1.24 8.38
CA GLN A 91 4.82 -2.16 8.90
C GLN A 91 4.15 -3.41 9.48
N LEU A 92 3.79 -4.31 8.59
CA LEU A 92 3.12 -5.56 8.93
C LEU A 92 3.94 -6.77 8.43
N PRO A 93 3.84 -7.92 9.10
CA PRO A 93 4.33 -9.18 8.54
C PRO A 93 3.49 -9.61 7.33
N ASN A 94 3.80 -10.79 6.79
CA ASN A 94 3.05 -11.37 5.66
C ASN A 94 1.67 -11.86 6.12
N ILE A 95 0.73 -10.95 6.25
CA ILE A 95 -0.67 -11.22 6.62
C ILE A 95 -1.63 -10.53 5.65
N ALA A 96 -2.87 -10.98 5.60
CA ALA A 96 -3.88 -10.43 4.69
C ALA A 96 -4.12 -8.94 4.91
N GLU A 97 -4.05 -8.48 6.17
CA GLU A 97 -4.22 -7.07 6.56
C GLU A 97 -3.20 -6.14 5.89
N PHE A 98 -2.01 -6.64 5.51
CA PHE A 98 -1.06 -5.85 4.73
C PHE A 98 -1.66 -5.41 3.38
N PHE A 99 -2.25 -6.33 2.64
CA PHE A 99 -2.86 -6.03 1.34
C PHE A 99 -4.13 -5.21 1.47
N ILE A 100 -4.94 -5.47 2.51
CA ILE A 100 -6.13 -4.69 2.82
C ILE A 100 -5.75 -3.23 3.14
N ALA A 101 -4.70 -3.03 3.95
CA ALA A 101 -4.18 -1.70 4.28
C ALA A 101 -3.61 -0.99 3.05
N TYR A 102 -2.79 -1.69 2.26
CA TYR A 102 -2.13 -1.14 1.08
C TYR A 102 -3.15 -0.68 0.03
N PHE A 103 -4.04 -1.56 -0.41
CA PHE A 103 -5.03 -1.22 -1.42
C PHE A 103 -6.13 -0.30 -0.88
N GLY A 104 -6.52 -0.43 0.39
CA GLY A 104 -7.50 0.46 1.02
C GLY A 104 -7.00 1.90 1.10
N ALA A 105 -5.72 2.11 1.40
CA ALA A 105 -5.10 3.43 1.35
C ALA A 105 -5.07 3.97 -0.08
N LEU A 106 -4.66 3.18 -1.07
CA LEU A 106 -4.66 3.55 -2.49
C LEU A 106 -6.08 3.89 -3.00
N ARG A 107 -7.12 3.23 -2.46
CA ARG A 107 -8.51 3.45 -2.85
C ARG A 107 -9.00 4.87 -2.56
N ILE A 108 -8.48 5.52 -1.54
CA ILE A 108 -8.79 6.91 -1.18
C ILE A 108 -7.68 7.89 -1.57
N GLY A 109 -6.67 7.43 -2.31
CA GLY A 109 -5.57 8.26 -2.80
C GLY A 109 -4.51 8.59 -1.75
N MET A 110 -4.43 7.87 -0.65
CA MET A 110 -3.28 7.93 0.26
C MET A 110 -2.05 7.29 -0.38
N ARG A 111 -0.86 7.67 0.11
CA ARG A 111 0.44 7.18 -0.37
C ARG A 111 1.07 6.26 0.68
N PRO A 112 1.00 4.93 0.53
CA PRO A 112 1.66 3.98 1.41
C PRO A 112 3.18 4.07 1.37
N ILE A 113 3.83 3.89 2.52
CA ILE A 113 5.25 3.60 2.67
C ILE A 113 5.36 2.19 3.24
N MET A 114 5.91 1.25 2.48
CA MET A 114 5.97 -0.14 2.86
C MET A 114 7.21 -0.43 3.71
N SER A 115 7.09 -0.26 5.02
CA SER A 115 8.18 -0.51 5.97
C SER A 115 8.37 -2.00 6.24
N LEU A 116 9.62 -2.47 6.18
CA LEU A 116 9.93 -3.87 6.49
C LEU A 116 9.74 -4.15 7.98
N PRO A 117 9.33 -5.37 8.38
CA PRO A 117 9.28 -5.76 9.79
C PRO A 117 10.61 -5.61 10.54
N ALA A 118 11.73 -5.63 9.81
CA ALA A 118 13.06 -5.45 10.39
C ALA A 118 13.42 -3.99 10.72
N HIS A 119 12.73 -3.00 10.15
CA HIS A 119 13.00 -1.59 10.44
C HIS A 119 12.69 -1.26 11.90
N ARG A 120 13.43 -0.30 12.44
CA ARG A 120 13.30 0.14 13.83
C ARG A 120 13.06 1.65 13.87
N HIS A 121 13.26 2.23 15.04
CA HIS A 121 12.94 3.65 15.29
C HIS A 121 13.59 4.61 14.29
N ALA A 122 14.87 4.42 13.95
CA ALA A 122 15.60 5.33 13.06
C ALA A 122 14.94 5.41 11.67
N GLU A 123 14.64 4.25 11.09
CA GLU A 123 14.04 4.17 9.75
C GLU A 123 12.58 4.63 9.78
N VAL A 124 11.77 4.12 10.71
CA VAL A 124 10.32 4.43 10.75
C VAL A 124 10.08 5.90 11.04
N SER A 125 10.79 6.51 12.00
CA SER A 125 10.69 7.94 12.27
C SER A 125 11.13 8.79 11.07
N HIS A 126 12.18 8.36 10.35
CA HIS A 126 12.62 9.02 9.13
C HIS A 126 11.52 8.99 8.06
N PHE A 127 10.89 7.84 7.84
CA PHE A 127 9.80 7.72 6.85
C PHE A 127 8.61 8.61 7.22
N ILE A 128 8.19 8.59 8.49
CA ILE A 128 7.10 9.43 8.98
C ILE A 128 7.44 10.92 8.81
N GLY A 129 8.63 11.33 9.25
CA GLY A 129 9.06 12.73 9.19
C GLY A 129 9.18 13.24 7.76
N GLN A 130 9.79 12.45 6.85
CA GLN A 130 10.03 12.88 5.48
C GLN A 130 8.75 12.95 4.65
N THR A 131 7.77 12.08 4.90
CA THR A 131 6.49 12.06 4.16
C THR A 131 5.36 12.77 4.90
N GLN A 132 5.62 13.28 6.10
CA GLN A 132 4.61 13.84 7.00
C GLN A 132 3.43 12.87 7.18
N ALA A 133 3.77 11.57 7.35
CA ALA A 133 2.75 10.54 7.46
C ALA A 133 1.85 10.76 8.67
N LYS A 134 0.53 10.66 8.44
CA LYS A 134 -0.49 10.88 9.47
C LYS A 134 -0.90 9.59 10.18
N LEU A 135 -0.68 8.45 9.53
CA LEU A 135 -1.07 7.13 10.01
C LEU A 135 0.14 6.19 10.00
N TYR A 136 0.26 5.42 11.06
CA TYR A 136 1.18 4.29 11.12
C TYR A 136 0.38 3.02 11.45
N ILE A 137 0.46 2.02 10.57
CA ILE A 137 -0.18 0.72 10.73
C ILE A 137 0.91 -0.30 11.05
N CYS A 138 0.80 -0.96 12.20
CA CYS A 138 1.79 -1.97 12.63
C CYS A 138 1.11 -3.19 13.27
N ALA A 139 1.87 -4.28 13.41
CA ALA A 139 1.45 -5.39 14.27
C ALA A 139 1.58 -4.99 15.75
N ASP A 140 0.92 -5.72 16.65
CA ASP A 140 1.22 -5.64 18.08
C ASP A 140 2.59 -6.25 18.37
N ARG A 141 2.78 -7.53 18.00
CA ARG A 141 4.03 -8.29 18.16
C ARG A 141 4.30 -9.19 16.97
N PHE A 142 5.56 -9.29 16.59
CA PHE A 142 6.00 -10.23 15.58
C PHE A 142 7.46 -10.61 15.83
N MET A 143 7.78 -11.92 15.76
CA MET A 143 9.12 -12.48 16.01
C MET A 143 9.79 -11.96 17.30
N GLY A 144 9.03 -11.90 18.39
CA GLY A 144 9.51 -11.46 19.69
C GLY A 144 9.63 -9.94 19.88
N PHE A 145 9.38 -9.13 18.84
CA PHE A 145 9.44 -7.68 18.92
C PHE A 145 8.06 -7.07 19.12
N ASP A 146 7.95 -6.13 20.08
CA ASP A 146 6.72 -5.36 20.36
C ASP A 146 6.74 -4.03 19.59
N TYR A 147 5.96 -3.96 18.48
CA TYR A 147 5.90 -2.78 17.62
C TYR A 147 5.15 -1.61 18.26
N ARG A 148 4.34 -1.86 19.29
CA ARG A 148 3.62 -0.79 20.01
C ARG A 148 4.59 0.15 20.72
N LYS A 149 5.71 -0.37 21.26
CA LYS A 149 6.77 0.46 21.86
C LYS A 149 7.44 1.35 20.82
N LEU A 150 7.77 0.79 19.67
CA LEU A 150 8.31 1.55 18.54
C LEU A 150 7.33 2.63 18.08
N ALA A 151 6.05 2.29 17.95
CA ALA A 151 5.00 3.21 17.52
C ALA A 151 4.80 4.36 18.52
N LEU A 152 4.88 4.07 19.83
CA LEU A 152 4.80 5.10 20.87
C LEU A 152 5.95 6.10 20.78
N GLU A 153 7.17 5.62 20.59
CA GLU A 153 8.34 6.48 20.40
C GLU A 153 8.21 7.34 19.14
N CYS A 154 7.74 6.76 18.03
CA CYS A 154 7.48 7.51 16.79
C CYS A 154 6.41 8.59 17.00
N LYS A 155 5.32 8.27 17.72
CA LYS A 155 4.23 9.21 18.00
C LYS A 155 4.69 10.38 18.87
N GLN A 156 5.60 10.15 19.80
CA GLN A 156 6.17 11.20 20.65
C GLN A 156 7.10 12.16 19.90
N ARG A 157 7.74 11.70 18.81
CA ARG A 157 8.76 12.46 18.07
C ARG A 157 8.30 13.02 16.74
N CYS A 158 7.25 12.46 16.16
CA CYS A 158 6.74 12.86 14.84
C CYS A 158 5.38 13.54 14.99
N GLU A 159 5.37 14.86 14.97
CA GLU A 159 4.15 15.68 15.15
C GLU A 159 3.08 15.41 14.09
N SER A 160 3.48 15.01 12.87
CA SER A 160 2.55 14.67 11.79
C SER A 160 1.74 13.40 12.07
N LEU A 161 2.24 12.50 12.94
CA LEU A 161 1.62 11.22 13.21
C LEU A 161 0.40 11.36 14.11
N GLN A 162 -0.79 11.35 13.50
CA GLN A 162 -2.06 11.54 14.21
C GLN A 162 -2.53 10.26 14.91
N GLN A 163 -2.37 9.11 14.25
CA GLN A 163 -2.92 7.84 14.72
C GLN A 163 -1.95 6.67 14.49
N VAL A 164 -1.95 5.73 15.40
CA VAL A 164 -1.36 4.39 15.24
C VAL A 164 -2.49 3.37 15.20
N LEU A 165 -2.53 2.56 14.14
CA LEU A 165 -3.46 1.47 13.97
C LEU A 165 -2.74 0.14 14.15
N VAL A 166 -3.16 -0.66 15.13
CA VAL A 166 -2.49 -1.90 15.51
C VAL A 166 -3.30 -3.11 15.04
N VAL A 167 -2.67 -3.98 14.27
CA VAL A 167 -3.21 -5.30 13.95
C VAL A 167 -2.82 -6.25 15.08
N GLY A 168 -3.81 -6.66 15.87
CA GLY A 168 -3.66 -7.40 17.12
C GLY A 168 -4.14 -6.56 18.30
N ASP A 169 -3.54 -6.76 19.47
CA ASP A 169 -3.87 -6.03 20.69
C ASP A 169 -3.16 -4.66 20.72
N SER A 170 -3.92 -3.57 20.65
CA SER A 170 -3.37 -2.20 20.74
C SER A 170 -2.87 -1.84 22.14
N GLY A 171 -3.29 -2.58 23.17
CA GLY A 171 -3.12 -2.18 24.56
C GLY A 171 -3.92 -0.92 24.91
N GLU A 172 -3.77 -0.44 26.13
CA GLU A 172 -4.41 0.81 26.61
C GLU A 172 -3.50 2.03 26.36
N ILE A 173 -2.98 2.17 25.11
CA ILE A 173 -2.08 3.27 24.75
C ILE A 173 -2.90 4.40 24.12
N SER A 174 -2.82 5.60 24.70
CA SER A 174 -3.51 6.78 24.17
C SER A 174 -3.11 7.09 22.74
N GLY A 175 -4.10 7.27 21.85
CA GLY A 175 -3.89 7.54 20.43
C GLY A 175 -3.55 6.31 19.59
N PHE A 176 -3.67 5.10 20.17
CA PHE A 176 -3.63 3.84 19.44
C PHE A 176 -5.06 3.32 19.26
N THR A 177 -5.29 2.68 18.13
CA THR A 177 -6.55 2.01 17.82
C THR A 177 -6.26 0.60 17.36
N THR A 178 -7.15 -0.32 17.68
CA THR A 178 -7.09 -1.69 17.17
C THR A 178 -7.64 -1.73 15.74
N TRP A 179 -7.18 -2.68 14.94
CA TRP A 179 -7.71 -2.96 13.60
C TRP A 179 -9.24 -3.00 13.63
N PRO A 180 -9.92 -2.26 12.74
CA PRO A 180 -11.37 -2.11 12.82
C PRO A 180 -12.11 -3.41 12.48
N ASP A 181 -13.28 -3.56 13.08
CA ASP A 181 -14.27 -4.51 12.60
C ASP A 181 -14.82 -4.01 11.26
N LEU A 182 -14.33 -4.58 10.17
CA LEU A 182 -14.66 -4.15 8.81
C LEU A 182 -16.14 -4.37 8.45
N SER A 183 -16.82 -5.31 9.12
CA SER A 183 -18.24 -5.58 8.86
C SER A 183 -19.14 -4.36 9.07
N LYS A 184 -18.71 -3.41 9.91
CA LYS A 184 -19.43 -2.14 10.17
C LYS A 184 -19.44 -1.18 8.98
N TYR A 185 -18.64 -1.44 7.94
CA TYR A 185 -18.47 -0.59 6.76
C TYR A 185 -19.03 -1.22 5.49
N GLN A 186 -19.67 -2.39 5.60
CA GLN A 186 -20.35 -3.06 4.50
C GLN A 186 -21.38 -2.14 3.84
N GLN A 187 -21.58 -2.32 2.53
CA GLN A 187 -22.53 -1.56 1.70
C GLN A 187 -22.24 -0.06 1.58
N GLN A 188 -21.21 0.45 2.24
CA GLN A 188 -20.75 1.82 2.05
C GLN A 188 -19.73 1.89 0.91
N ARG A 189 -19.59 3.07 0.32
CA ARG A 189 -18.66 3.31 -0.79
C ARG A 189 -17.88 4.59 -0.54
N VAL A 190 -16.63 4.59 -0.95
CA VAL A 190 -15.86 5.83 -1.08
C VAL A 190 -16.00 6.38 -2.50
N VAL A 191 -15.96 7.69 -2.61
CA VAL A 191 -15.81 8.33 -3.92
C VAL A 191 -14.37 8.13 -4.37
N PRO A 192 -14.12 7.52 -5.54
CA PRO A 192 -12.76 7.38 -6.05
C PRO A 192 -12.10 8.76 -6.16
N PRO A 193 -10.83 8.88 -5.73
CA PRO A 193 -10.11 10.14 -5.86
C PRO A 193 -9.86 10.47 -7.33
N ASN A 194 -9.86 11.74 -7.67
CA ASN A 194 -9.48 12.21 -9.01
C ASN A 194 -7.95 12.13 -9.17
N LEU A 195 -7.44 10.91 -9.35
CA LEU A 195 -6.03 10.62 -9.58
C LEU A 195 -5.83 10.04 -10.97
N THR A 196 -4.73 10.41 -11.60
CA THR A 196 -4.25 9.77 -12.82
C THR A 196 -3.19 8.72 -12.48
N ALA A 197 -2.97 7.78 -13.38
CA ALA A 197 -1.93 6.76 -13.20
C ALA A 197 -0.48 7.32 -13.21
N ARG A 198 -0.33 8.58 -13.59
CA ARG A 198 0.96 9.32 -13.53
C ARG A 198 1.31 9.80 -12.12
N HIS A 199 0.34 9.96 -11.23
CA HIS A 199 0.60 10.35 -9.84
C HIS A 199 1.35 9.27 -9.08
N VAL A 200 2.06 9.70 -8.03
CA VAL A 200 2.74 8.76 -7.12
C VAL A 200 1.72 7.94 -6.36
N ALA A 201 1.81 6.62 -6.55
CA ALA A 201 0.97 5.67 -5.86
C ALA A 201 1.47 5.40 -4.43
N PHE A 202 2.77 5.19 -4.27
CA PHE A 202 3.38 4.83 -3.00
C PHE A 202 4.89 5.12 -3.01
N PHE A 203 5.52 5.01 -1.85
CA PHE A 203 6.97 5.11 -1.73
C PHE A 203 7.60 3.76 -1.46
N GLN A 204 8.52 3.38 -2.31
CA GLN A 204 9.37 2.23 -2.16
C GLN A 204 10.63 2.61 -1.38
N LEU A 205 11.27 1.65 -0.74
CA LEU A 205 12.48 1.89 0.03
C LEU A 205 13.70 1.35 -0.73
N SER A 206 14.77 2.15 -0.78
CA SER A 206 16.04 1.67 -1.32
C SER A 206 16.67 0.65 -0.38
N GLY A 207 17.34 -0.36 -0.95
CA GLY A 207 18.18 -1.30 -0.19
C GLY A 207 19.50 -0.65 0.22
N GLY A 208 19.48 0.42 1.02
CA GLY A 208 20.69 1.16 1.40
C GLY A 208 21.65 0.30 2.23
N SER A 209 22.87 0.07 1.72
CA SER A 209 23.94 -0.63 2.45
C SER A 209 24.67 0.26 3.47
N THR A 210 24.47 1.58 3.46
CA THR A 210 25.29 2.55 4.17
C THR A 210 24.54 3.68 4.88
N GLY A 211 23.24 3.56 5.15
CA GLY A 211 22.48 4.61 5.81
C GLY A 211 20.98 4.37 5.84
N THR A 212 20.22 5.37 6.25
CA THR A 212 18.75 5.34 6.25
C THR A 212 18.23 5.13 4.84
N PRO A 213 17.28 4.18 4.61
CA PRO A 213 16.73 3.91 3.29
C PRO A 213 16.11 5.16 2.68
N LYS A 214 16.37 5.40 1.39
CA LYS A 214 15.75 6.49 0.64
C LYS A 214 14.34 6.11 0.23
N LEU A 215 13.45 7.09 0.23
CA LEU A 215 12.10 6.95 -0.32
C LEU A 215 12.15 7.12 -1.84
N ILE A 216 11.66 6.14 -2.56
CA ILE A 216 11.60 6.11 -4.02
C ILE A 216 10.13 6.24 -4.43
N PRO A 217 9.70 7.39 -4.95
CA PRO A 217 8.33 7.54 -5.45
C PRO A 217 8.09 6.62 -6.64
N ARG A 218 6.99 5.88 -6.60
CA ARG A 218 6.55 5.01 -7.70
C ARG A 218 5.19 5.47 -8.18
N THR A 219 5.06 5.73 -9.48
CA THR A 219 3.76 6.03 -10.06
C THR A 219 2.95 4.76 -10.27
N HIS A 220 1.64 4.89 -10.45
CA HIS A 220 0.81 3.72 -10.77
C HIS A 220 1.24 3.07 -12.08
N ASP A 221 1.46 3.88 -13.13
CA ASP A 221 1.85 3.39 -14.46
C ASP A 221 3.20 2.67 -14.47
N ASP A 222 4.24 3.26 -13.87
CA ASP A 222 5.56 2.64 -13.88
C ASP A 222 5.57 1.30 -13.15
N TYR A 223 4.85 1.24 -12.01
CA TYR A 223 4.84 0.04 -11.21
C TYR A 223 4.02 -1.08 -11.83
N LEU A 224 2.84 -0.75 -12.37
CA LEU A 224 2.00 -1.73 -13.07
C LEU A 224 2.67 -2.26 -14.35
N TYR A 225 3.48 -1.46 -15.04
CA TYR A 225 4.28 -1.97 -16.16
C TYR A 225 5.24 -3.08 -15.67
N SER A 226 5.97 -2.84 -14.58
CA SER A 226 6.89 -3.86 -14.04
C SER A 226 6.16 -5.12 -13.59
N VAL A 227 4.98 -4.96 -12.98
CA VAL A 227 4.11 -6.08 -12.58
C VAL A 227 3.69 -6.95 -13.77
N ARG A 228 3.14 -6.32 -14.82
CA ARG A 228 2.69 -7.04 -16.02
C ARG A 228 3.84 -7.72 -16.75
N ALA A 229 4.94 -7.00 -16.96
CA ALA A 229 6.10 -7.54 -17.64
C ALA A 229 6.70 -8.74 -16.90
N SER A 230 6.85 -8.64 -15.57
CA SER A 230 7.37 -9.74 -14.75
C SER A 230 6.43 -10.95 -14.74
N ALA A 231 5.12 -10.73 -14.64
CA ALA A 231 4.14 -11.81 -14.66
C ALA A 231 4.20 -12.62 -15.96
N VAL A 232 4.36 -11.94 -17.10
CA VAL A 232 4.51 -12.60 -18.41
C VAL A 232 5.82 -13.39 -18.51
N ILE A 233 6.95 -12.78 -18.13
CA ILE A 233 8.28 -13.42 -18.16
C ILE A 233 8.33 -14.67 -17.28
N CYS A 234 7.65 -14.62 -16.11
CA CYS A 234 7.59 -15.73 -15.17
C CYS A 234 6.43 -16.69 -15.45
N GLU A 235 5.71 -16.53 -16.54
CA GLU A 235 4.60 -17.41 -16.99
C GLU A 235 3.53 -17.62 -15.91
N LEU A 236 3.29 -16.59 -15.08
CA LEU A 236 2.28 -16.68 -14.02
C LEU A 236 0.87 -16.84 -14.62
N ASN A 237 0.08 -17.70 -14.01
CA ASN A 237 -1.28 -18.00 -14.44
C ASN A 237 -2.19 -18.36 -13.24
N GLN A 238 -3.46 -18.66 -13.50
CA GLN A 238 -4.45 -18.94 -12.45
C GLN A 238 -4.14 -20.19 -11.61
N ALA A 239 -3.34 -21.14 -12.14
CA ALA A 239 -2.91 -22.32 -11.40
C ALA A 239 -1.69 -22.06 -10.51
N THR A 240 -1.03 -20.90 -10.68
CA THR A 240 0.16 -20.57 -9.91
C THR A 240 -0.18 -20.33 -8.43
N LYS A 241 0.51 -21.06 -7.56
CA LYS A 241 0.48 -20.87 -6.11
C LYS A 241 1.87 -20.51 -5.63
N MET A 242 2.00 -19.37 -4.97
CA MET A 242 3.29 -18.85 -4.50
C MET A 242 3.32 -18.74 -2.98
N LEU A 243 4.34 -19.35 -2.37
CA LEU A 243 4.61 -19.16 -0.94
C LEU A 243 5.41 -17.88 -0.72
N MET A 244 4.84 -16.90 -0.02
CA MET A 244 5.50 -15.66 0.34
C MET A 244 6.31 -15.81 1.63
N VAL A 245 7.60 -16.15 1.50
CA VAL A 245 8.53 -16.29 2.64
C VAL A 245 9.21 -14.96 2.96
N LEU A 246 9.64 -14.22 1.94
CA LEU A 246 10.24 -12.90 2.11
C LEU A 246 9.16 -11.86 2.45
N PRO A 247 9.52 -10.78 3.18
CA PRO A 247 8.55 -9.72 3.51
C PRO A 247 7.85 -9.18 2.27
N VAL A 248 6.51 -9.20 2.25
CA VAL A 248 5.70 -8.69 1.14
C VAL A 248 5.88 -7.18 0.92
N ALA A 249 6.32 -6.45 1.95
CA ALA A 249 6.66 -5.04 1.85
C ALA A 249 7.91 -4.77 0.98
N HIS A 250 8.72 -5.78 0.71
CA HIS A 250 9.89 -5.64 -0.14
C HIS A 250 9.51 -5.67 -1.62
N ASN A 251 10.16 -4.84 -2.45
CA ASN A 251 9.87 -4.74 -3.89
C ASN A 251 9.89 -6.09 -4.61
N PHE A 252 10.85 -6.94 -4.32
CA PHE A 252 10.97 -8.27 -4.95
C PHE A 252 9.72 -9.11 -4.72
N SER A 253 9.23 -9.17 -3.48
CA SER A 253 8.04 -9.94 -3.11
C SER A 253 6.73 -9.27 -3.55
N MET A 254 6.75 -7.97 -3.81
CA MET A 254 5.56 -7.21 -4.18
C MET A 254 5.32 -7.21 -5.69
N SER A 255 6.33 -6.87 -6.53
CA SER A 255 6.12 -6.64 -7.96
C SER A 255 6.86 -7.60 -8.89
N SER A 256 8.12 -7.95 -8.60
CA SER A 256 8.96 -8.72 -9.54
C SER A 256 8.57 -10.19 -9.54
N ALA A 257 7.53 -10.53 -10.29
CA ALA A 257 6.80 -11.80 -10.23
C ALA A 257 6.26 -12.11 -8.80
N GLY A 258 6.08 -11.10 -7.96
CA GLY A 258 5.57 -11.24 -6.60
C GLY A 258 4.06 -11.18 -6.51
N SER A 259 3.55 -10.69 -5.37
CA SER A 259 2.11 -10.69 -5.04
C SER A 259 1.25 -10.00 -6.10
N LEU A 260 1.68 -8.83 -6.61
CA LEU A 260 0.91 -8.11 -7.63
C LEU A 260 0.92 -8.84 -8.97
N GLY A 261 2.04 -9.51 -9.34
CA GLY A 261 2.10 -10.37 -10.52
C GLY A 261 1.14 -11.55 -10.43
N LEU A 262 1.02 -12.17 -9.25
CA LEU A 262 0.02 -13.21 -8.99
C LEU A 262 -1.40 -12.68 -9.12
N PHE A 263 -1.71 -11.52 -8.54
CA PHE A 263 -3.04 -10.92 -8.67
C PHE A 263 -3.38 -10.63 -10.13
N TYR A 264 -2.41 -10.11 -10.92
CA TYR A 264 -2.58 -9.91 -12.35
C TYR A 264 -2.94 -11.21 -13.10
N ALA A 265 -2.31 -12.31 -12.73
CA ALA A 265 -2.50 -13.61 -13.35
C ALA A 265 -3.69 -14.42 -12.81
N GLY A 266 -4.30 -13.98 -11.69
CA GLY A 266 -5.41 -14.72 -11.04
C GLY A 266 -4.95 -15.90 -10.19
N GLY A 267 -3.66 -15.96 -9.82
CA GLY A 267 -3.06 -16.98 -8.97
C GLY A 267 -3.30 -16.76 -7.47
N THR A 268 -2.69 -17.61 -6.61
CA THR A 268 -2.88 -17.62 -5.15
C THR A 268 -1.57 -17.31 -4.43
#